data_5762af1adfd0085116bbcd7895219eab
#
_entry.id   5762af1adfd0085116bbcd7895219eab
#
_cell.length_a   1.000
_cell.length_b   1.000
_cell.length_c   1.000
_cell.angle_alpha   90.00
_cell.angle_beta   90.00
_cell.angle_gamma   90.00
#
_symmetry.space_group_name_H-M   'P 1'
#
loop_
_entity.id
_entity.type
_entity.pdbx_description
1 polymer ?
#
loop_
_entity_poly.entity_id
_entity_poly.type
_entity_poly.pdbx_seq_one_letter_code
_entity_poly.pdbx_strand_id
1 'polypeptide(L)'
;MSLSDPIGDMIARIKNAQDRSHKKVELPSSNFKTKIADILKNEGFIKDFKVIKENNKSLLSLELKYHSGNPVISTFERVSKPGRRIFSSAESLPKINNGLGIAIVSTPKGVMTDIDARKQRVGGEIICKVF
;
A
#
# COMPACT_ATOMS: atom_id res chain seq x y z
N MET A 1 -15.34 -15.21 0.23
CA MET A 1 -15.05 -14.69 0.41
C MET A 1 -14.57 -14.13 1.18
N SER A 2 -13.98 -14.00 1.21
CA SER A 2 -13.59 -13.63 2.41
C SER A 2 -13.06 -12.27 2.50
N LEU A 3 -13.63 -11.48 3.32
CA LEU A 3 -13.16 -10.16 3.64
C LEU A 3 -12.15 -10.20 4.78
N SER A 4 -11.52 -11.36 5.02
CA SER A 4 -10.57 -11.52 6.11
C SER A 4 -9.25 -10.78 5.87
N ASP A 5 -8.97 -10.34 4.63
CA ASP A 5 -7.76 -9.57 4.34
C ASP A 5 -8.09 -8.37 3.43
N PRO A 6 -8.59 -7.27 4.02
CA PRO A 6 -8.91 -6.07 3.23
C PRO A 6 -7.71 -5.48 2.49
N ILE A 7 -6.51 -5.59 3.05
CA ILE A 7 -5.31 -5.08 2.41
C ILE A 7 -4.91 -5.95 1.23
N GLY A 8 -5.02 -7.27 1.37
CA GLY A 8 -4.80 -8.18 0.26
C GLY A 8 -5.78 -7.93 -0.88
N ASP A 9 -7.04 -7.66 -0.55
CA ASP A 9 -8.05 -7.29 -1.54
C ASP A 9 -7.69 -5.98 -2.25
N MET A 10 -7.24 -4.97 -1.51
CA MET A 10 -6.79 -3.71 -2.09
C MET A 10 -5.66 -3.94 -3.09
N ILE A 11 -4.65 -4.73 -2.70
CA ILE A 11 -3.52 -5.04 -3.58
C ILE A 11 -4.01 -5.74 -4.85
N ALA A 12 -4.90 -6.73 -4.70
CA ALA A 12 -5.43 -7.46 -5.85
C ALA A 12 -6.19 -6.55 -6.80
N ARG A 13 -7.01 -5.63 -6.28
CA ARG A 13 -7.75 -4.70 -7.11
C ARG A 13 -6.84 -3.77 -7.91
N ILE A 14 -5.77 -3.28 -7.27
CA ILE A 14 -4.80 -2.43 -7.95
C ILE A 14 -4.09 -3.21 -9.06
N LYS A 15 -3.63 -4.43 -8.77
CA LYS A 15 -2.95 -5.25 -9.76
C LYS A 15 -3.85 -5.58 -10.95
N ASN A 16 -5.11 -5.95 -10.68
CA ASN A 16 -6.06 -6.27 -11.74
C ASN A 16 -6.35 -5.05 -12.62
N ALA A 17 -6.50 -3.87 -12.00
CA ALA A 17 -6.72 -2.63 -12.75
C ALA A 17 -5.52 -2.29 -13.63
N GLN A 18 -4.30 -2.50 -13.13
CA GLN A 18 -3.09 -2.27 -13.91
C GLN A 18 -2.96 -3.24 -15.08
N ASP A 19 -3.31 -4.51 -14.87
CA ASP A 19 -3.29 -5.51 -15.95
C ASP A 19 -4.22 -5.15 -17.09
N ARG A 20 -5.29 -4.41 -16.80
CA ARG A 20 -6.26 -3.94 -17.79
C ARG A 20 -6.03 -2.49 -18.21
N SER A 21 -4.95 -1.89 -17.77
CA SER A 21 -4.58 -0.50 -18.07
C SER A 21 -5.66 0.50 -17.70
N HIS A 22 -6.39 0.23 -16.62
CA HIS A 22 -7.40 1.17 -16.11
C HIS A 22 -6.71 2.39 -15.50
N LYS A 23 -7.29 3.56 -15.68
CA LYS A 23 -6.75 4.80 -15.10
C LYS A 23 -7.08 4.92 -13.63
N LYS A 24 -8.20 4.37 -13.20
CA LYS A 24 -8.68 4.49 -11.83
C LYS A 24 -9.13 3.13 -11.31
N VAL A 25 -9.06 2.99 -10.00
CA VAL A 25 -9.65 1.85 -9.30
C VAL A 25 -10.35 2.36 -8.06
N GLU A 26 -11.53 1.81 -7.78
CA GLU A 26 -12.32 2.17 -6.61
C GLU A 26 -12.49 0.97 -5.71
N LEU A 27 -12.45 1.22 -4.41
CA LEU A 27 -12.60 0.17 -3.40
C LEU A 27 -13.20 0.76 -2.13
N PRO A 28 -13.76 -0.09 -1.26
CA PRO A 28 -14.25 0.40 0.03
C PRO A 28 -13.13 1.06 0.81
N SER A 29 -13.43 2.21 1.40
CA SER A 29 -12.44 3.00 2.14
C SER A 29 -12.33 2.55 3.58
N SER A 30 -11.15 2.77 4.16
CA SER A 30 -10.91 2.69 5.60
C SER A 30 -9.76 3.61 5.92
N ASN A 31 -9.59 3.94 7.20
CA ASN A 31 -8.48 4.80 7.61
C ASN A 31 -7.13 4.19 7.24
N PHE A 32 -7.00 2.88 7.42
CA PHE A 32 -5.75 2.19 7.11
C PHE A 32 -5.45 2.23 5.61
N LYS A 33 -6.46 1.92 4.77
CA LYS A 33 -6.28 1.95 3.31
C LYS A 33 -5.96 3.36 2.82
N THR A 34 -6.58 4.38 3.42
CA THR A 34 -6.30 5.77 3.07
C THR A 34 -4.85 6.14 3.38
N LYS A 35 -4.32 5.67 4.51
CA LYS A 35 -2.91 5.91 4.85
C LYS A 35 -1.97 5.21 3.88
N ILE A 36 -2.30 4.01 3.43
CA ILE A 36 -1.52 3.30 2.41
C ILE A 36 -1.55 4.08 1.10
N ALA A 37 -2.72 4.56 0.69
CA ALA A 37 -2.86 5.36 -0.53
C ALA A 37 -2.02 6.65 -0.46
N ASP A 38 -2.00 7.31 0.70
CA ASP A 38 -1.21 8.51 0.90
C ASP A 38 0.28 8.22 0.73
N ILE A 39 0.76 7.11 1.29
CA ILE A 39 2.14 6.69 1.13
C ILE A 39 2.46 6.41 -0.34
N LEU A 40 1.59 5.68 -1.04
CA LEU A 40 1.79 5.38 -2.46
C LEU A 40 1.87 6.66 -3.30
N LYS A 41 1.03 7.64 -3.00
CA LYS A 41 1.05 8.91 -3.69
C LYS A 41 2.36 9.68 -3.41
N ASN A 42 2.74 9.78 -2.14
CA ASN A 42 3.93 10.53 -1.75
C ASN A 42 5.21 9.91 -2.29
N GLU A 43 5.24 8.59 -2.45
CA GLU A 43 6.39 7.89 -3.01
C GLU A 43 6.36 7.81 -4.54
N GLY A 44 5.32 8.35 -5.16
CA GLY A 44 5.23 8.43 -6.62
C GLY A 44 4.72 7.17 -7.31
N PHE A 45 4.10 6.24 -6.59
CA PHE A 45 3.57 5.02 -7.17
C PHE A 45 2.19 5.17 -7.77
N ILE A 46 1.40 6.15 -7.30
CA ILE A 46 0.12 6.50 -7.89
C ILE A 46 0.09 8.02 -8.10
N LYS A 47 -0.80 8.50 -8.98
CA LYS A 47 -0.92 9.93 -9.23
C LYS A 47 -1.63 10.65 -8.10
N ASP A 48 -2.75 10.11 -7.66
CA ASP A 48 -3.58 10.77 -6.65
C ASP A 48 -4.57 9.77 -6.08
N PHE A 49 -5.24 10.17 -5.01
CA PHE A 49 -6.36 9.42 -4.46
C PHE A 49 -7.34 10.39 -3.84
N LYS A 50 -8.59 9.93 -3.68
CA LYS A 50 -9.59 10.69 -2.96
C LYS A 50 -10.58 9.75 -2.30
N VAL A 51 -11.22 10.25 -1.25
CA VAL A 51 -12.27 9.53 -0.55
C VAL A 51 -13.61 10.13 -0.98
N ILE A 52 -14.49 9.29 -1.49
CA ILE A 52 -15.82 9.69 -1.95
C ILE A 52 -16.84 9.14 -0.97
N LYS A 53 -17.68 10.02 -0.44
CA LYS A 53 -18.75 9.61 0.49
C LYS A 53 -20.08 9.69 -0.23
N GLU A 54 -20.76 8.55 -0.32
CA GLU A 54 -22.09 8.45 -0.93
C GLU A 54 -22.97 7.53 -0.09
N ASN A 55 -24.19 7.99 0.23
CA ASN A 55 -25.21 7.15 0.87
C ASN A 55 -24.68 6.36 2.06
N ASN A 56 -23.95 7.02 2.97
CA ASN A 56 -23.35 6.41 4.16
C ASN A 56 -22.21 5.42 3.85
N LYS A 57 -21.75 5.39 2.60
CA LYS A 57 -20.61 4.56 2.20
C LYS A 57 -19.43 5.46 1.84
N SER A 58 -18.23 4.99 2.16
CA SER A 58 -17.01 5.67 1.76
C SER A 58 -16.27 4.81 0.76
N LEU A 59 -15.91 5.40 -0.38
CA LEU A 59 -15.11 4.75 -1.40
C LEU A 59 -13.76 5.44 -1.50
N LEU A 60 -12.73 4.65 -1.67
CA LEU A 60 -11.38 5.15 -1.94
C LEU A 60 -11.14 5.02 -3.43
N SER A 61 -10.91 6.14 -4.11
CA SER A 61 -10.62 6.15 -5.54
C SER A 61 -9.15 6.46 -5.73
N LEU A 62 -8.43 5.56 -6.41
CA LEU A 62 -7.02 5.71 -6.69
C LEU A 62 -6.83 5.99 -8.18
N GLU A 63 -6.02 7.00 -8.49
CA GLU A 63 -5.65 7.27 -9.87
C GLU A 63 -4.30 6.64 -10.12
N LEU A 64 -4.27 5.61 -10.96
CA LEU A 64 -3.08 4.83 -11.24
C LEU A 64 -2.12 5.57 -12.16
N LYS A 65 -0.85 5.21 -12.09
CA LYS A 65 0.21 5.89 -12.81
C LYS A 65 0.90 4.91 -13.75
N TYR A 66 1.13 5.37 -14.98
CA TYR A 66 1.80 4.58 -16.02
C TYR A 66 2.94 5.39 -16.62
N HIS A 67 3.94 4.70 -17.10
CA HIS A 67 5.05 5.32 -17.82
C HIS A 67 5.32 4.50 -19.08
N SER A 68 5.20 5.14 -20.24
CA SER A 68 5.39 4.49 -21.55
C SER A 68 4.52 3.23 -21.70
N GLY A 69 3.28 3.30 -21.22
CA GLY A 69 2.33 2.20 -21.32
C GLY A 69 2.47 1.12 -20.25
N ASN A 70 3.45 1.24 -19.38
CA ASN A 70 3.69 0.25 -18.31
C ASN A 70 3.31 0.82 -16.95
N PRO A 71 2.73 0.01 -16.05
CA PRO A 71 2.42 0.47 -14.69
C PRO A 71 3.69 0.89 -13.96
N VAL A 72 3.60 1.94 -13.17
CA VAL A 72 4.73 2.38 -12.34
C VAL A 72 4.99 1.37 -11.23
N ILE A 73 3.94 0.77 -10.67
CA ILE A 73 4.10 -0.30 -9.69
C ILE A 73 4.43 -1.59 -10.43
N SER A 74 5.67 -2.07 -10.28
CA SER A 74 6.09 -3.34 -10.87
C SER A 74 5.75 -4.51 -9.97
N THR A 75 5.93 -4.34 -8.67
CA THR A 75 5.66 -5.39 -7.68
C THR A 75 4.88 -4.79 -6.52
N PHE A 76 3.82 -5.46 -6.13
CA PHE A 76 3.02 -5.06 -4.98
C PHE A 76 2.58 -6.34 -4.28
N GLU A 77 3.22 -6.67 -3.16
CA GLU A 77 3.02 -7.94 -2.49
C GLU A 77 2.65 -7.77 -1.03
N ARG A 78 1.70 -8.58 -0.57
CA ARG A 78 1.33 -8.68 0.83
C ARG A 78 2.43 -9.44 1.58
N VAL A 79 2.97 -8.87 2.65
CA VAL A 79 3.98 -9.54 3.47
C VAL A 79 3.32 -10.17 4.70
N SER A 80 2.76 -9.36 5.58
CA SER A 80 2.01 -9.84 6.74
C SER A 80 0.60 -10.22 6.31
N LYS A 81 0.11 -11.37 6.78
CA LYS A 81 -1.22 -11.89 6.41
C LYS A 81 -2.00 -12.23 7.66
N PRO A 82 -3.34 -12.29 7.60
CA PRO A 82 -4.13 -12.63 8.79
C PRO A 82 -3.71 -13.93 9.47
N GLY A 83 -3.31 -14.94 8.71
CA GLY A 83 -2.86 -16.22 9.25
C GLY A 83 -1.38 -16.28 9.59
N ARG A 84 -0.62 -15.24 9.23
CA ARG A 84 0.83 -15.23 9.45
C ARG A 84 1.33 -13.80 9.52
N ARG A 85 1.35 -13.24 10.71
CA ARG A 85 1.83 -11.87 10.91
C ARG A 85 3.36 -11.83 10.93
N ILE A 86 3.93 -10.81 10.28
CA ILE A 86 5.37 -10.60 10.16
C ILE A 86 5.72 -9.28 10.81
N PHE A 87 6.56 -9.33 11.84
CA PHE A 87 7.02 -8.14 12.58
C PHE A 87 8.52 -8.01 12.46
N SER A 88 9.02 -6.79 12.61
CA SER A 88 10.44 -6.52 12.55
C SER A 88 10.82 -5.39 13.49
N SER A 89 12.03 -5.46 14.06
CA SER A 89 12.61 -4.33 14.76
C SER A 89 13.08 -3.30 13.74
N ALA A 90 13.40 -2.09 14.22
CA ALA A 90 13.88 -1.02 13.33
C ALA A 90 15.15 -1.41 12.57
N GLU A 91 16.06 -2.13 13.26
CA GLU A 91 17.33 -2.52 12.67
C GLU A 91 17.19 -3.63 11.63
N SER A 92 16.15 -4.45 11.75
CA SER A 92 15.94 -5.62 10.88
C SER A 92 14.97 -5.37 9.73
N LEU A 93 14.47 -4.13 9.58
CA LEU A 93 13.54 -3.82 8.49
C LEU A 93 14.21 -4.07 7.14
N PRO A 94 13.52 -4.78 6.23
CA PRO A 94 14.12 -5.10 4.94
C PRO A 94 14.22 -3.87 4.05
N LYS A 95 15.25 -3.84 3.21
CA LYS A 95 15.32 -2.89 2.11
C LYS A 95 14.73 -3.56 0.88
N ILE A 96 13.83 -2.89 0.20
CA ILE A 96 13.13 -3.45 -0.94
C ILE A 96 13.86 -3.02 -2.21
N ASN A 97 14.29 -3.99 -2.99
CA ASN A 97 14.99 -3.77 -4.25
C ASN A 97 16.17 -2.79 -4.08
N ASN A 98 17.01 -3.05 -3.07
CA ASN A 98 18.19 -2.23 -2.75
C ASN A 98 17.86 -0.76 -2.50
N GLY A 99 16.69 -0.50 -1.92
CA GLY A 99 16.26 0.86 -1.60
C GLY A 99 15.50 1.56 -2.71
N LEU A 100 15.28 0.92 -3.85
CA LEU A 100 14.47 1.49 -4.93
C LEU A 100 12.97 1.32 -4.68
N GLY A 101 12.60 0.36 -3.85
CA GLY A 101 11.22 0.15 -3.43
C GLY A 101 11.02 0.52 -1.98
N ILE A 102 9.81 0.30 -1.48
CA ILE A 102 9.46 0.57 -0.09
C ILE A 102 8.74 -0.63 0.52
N ALA A 103 8.84 -0.76 1.84
CA ALA A 103 7.93 -1.57 2.62
C ALA A 103 7.02 -0.62 3.39
N ILE A 104 5.75 -0.96 3.50
CA ILE A 104 4.80 -0.20 4.31
C ILE A 104 4.70 -0.91 5.65
N VAL A 105 4.98 -0.18 6.73
CA VAL A 105 5.10 -0.73 8.07
C VAL A 105 4.09 -0.07 8.99
N SER A 106 3.38 -0.87 9.78
CA SER A 106 2.48 -0.36 10.80
C SER A 106 3.24 -0.34 12.13
N THR A 107 3.49 0.86 12.65
CA THR A 107 4.29 1.07 13.86
C THR A 107 3.44 1.72 14.94
N PRO A 108 3.92 1.73 16.21
CA PRO A 108 3.21 2.46 17.27
C PRO A 108 3.07 3.96 16.98
N LYS A 109 3.90 4.51 16.08
CA LYS A 109 3.81 5.92 15.69
C LYS A 109 3.00 6.14 14.42
N GLY A 110 2.41 5.09 13.86
CA GLY A 110 1.56 5.17 12.69
C GLY A 110 2.05 4.30 11.54
N VAL A 111 1.32 4.36 10.44
CA VAL A 111 1.69 3.64 9.21
C VAL A 111 2.69 4.49 8.44
N MET A 112 3.81 3.91 8.06
CA MET A 112 4.88 4.64 7.41
C MET A 112 5.71 3.72 6.51
N THR A 113 6.64 4.30 5.76
CA THR A 113 7.58 3.51 4.97
C THR A 113 8.68 2.94 5.87
N ASP A 114 9.36 1.91 5.35
CA ASP A 114 10.53 1.36 6.03
C ASP A 114 11.62 2.43 6.24
N ILE A 115 11.76 3.35 5.28
CA ILE A 115 12.73 4.44 5.37
C ILE A 115 12.41 5.33 6.58
N ASP A 116 11.17 5.76 6.70
CA ASP A 116 10.75 6.60 7.82
C ASP A 116 10.82 5.85 9.16
N ALA A 117 10.46 4.58 9.16
CA ALA A 117 10.53 3.76 10.38
C ALA A 117 11.98 3.63 10.86
N ARG A 118 12.93 3.44 9.94
CA ARG A 118 14.35 3.41 10.30
C ARG A 118 14.82 4.75 10.85
N LYS A 119 14.39 5.85 10.24
CA LYS A 119 14.76 7.20 10.73
C LYS A 119 14.25 7.45 12.13
N GLN A 120 13.04 7.00 12.43
CA GLN A 120 12.41 7.19 13.74
C GLN A 120 12.80 6.09 14.73
N ARG A 121 13.56 5.09 14.28
CA ARG A 121 14.02 3.96 15.11
C ARG A 121 12.86 3.19 15.72
N VAL A 122 11.81 2.94 14.93
CA VAL A 122 10.65 2.15 15.36
C VAL A 122 10.50 0.95 14.45
N GLY A 123 10.14 -0.18 15.05
CA GLY A 123 9.77 -1.36 14.30
C GLY A 123 8.26 -1.54 14.30
N GLY A 124 7.77 -2.57 13.64
CA GLY A 124 6.37 -2.86 13.60
C GLY A 124 6.04 -4.00 12.66
N GLU A 125 4.78 -4.06 12.26
CA GLU A 125 4.28 -5.08 11.35
C GLU A 125 4.55 -4.65 9.91
N ILE A 126 5.23 -5.52 9.15
CA ILE A 126 5.50 -5.26 7.73
C ILE A 126 4.25 -5.66 6.95
N ILE A 127 3.53 -4.67 6.45
CA ILE A 127 2.23 -4.89 5.79
C ILE A 127 2.42 -5.41 4.37
N CYS A 128 3.19 -4.70 3.57
CA CYS A 128 3.39 -5.03 2.15
C CYS A 128 4.68 -4.41 1.64
N LYS A 129 5.06 -4.82 0.44
CA LYS A 129 6.22 -4.22 -0.24
C LYS A 129 5.82 -3.81 -1.64
N VAL A 130 6.41 -2.71 -2.11
CA VAL A 130 6.07 -2.08 -3.39
C VAL A 130 7.35 -1.65 -4.08
N PHE A 131 7.46 -1.92 -5.36
CA PHE A 131 8.43 -1.27 -6.22
C PHE A 131 8.06 -1.41 -7.69
#